data_b20fe3e5d251c56e149a413e82d7a5d4
#
_entry.id   b20fe3e5d251c56e149a413e82d7a5d4
#
_cell.length_a   1.000
_cell.length_b   1.000
_cell.length_c   1.000
_cell.angle_alpha   90.00
_cell.angle_beta   90.00
_cell.angle_gamma   90.00
#
_symmetry.space_group_name_H-M   'P 1'
#
loop_
_entity.id
_entity.type
_entity.pdbx_description
1 polymer ?
#
loop_
_entity_poly.entity_id
_entity_poly.type
_entity_poly.pdbx_seq_one_letter_code
_entity_poly.pdbx_strand_id
1 'polypeptide(L)'
;DLQCAFTSLQGFLKGSNDQSINVFACFDNEEVGSGTKQGAASTFLYDVLHRINNALGKDDEDYYRALAASFMLSADNAHAVHPNHPSKTDVNNCVYMNEGVVVKSHAGQKYTSDGVSIAVFKGICEKAGVPVQFFANRSDVVGGSTLGNIAMAQVSMNSVDIGLPQLAMHSSYETAGIKDTYYMIQVMEEFFNSHIEETSAHELKAVSYTHLRAHET
;
A
#
# COMPACT_ATOMS: atom_id res chain seq x y z
N ASP A 1 1.91 -12.46 3.52
CA ASP A 1 2.08 -11.36 2.52
C ASP A 1 1.87 -11.77 1.07
N LEU A 2 1.89 -13.06 0.75
CA LEU A 2 1.73 -13.53 -0.64
C LEU A 2 0.41 -13.07 -1.28
N GLN A 3 -0.67 -12.96 -0.50
CA GLN A 3 -1.95 -12.47 -1.01
C GLN A 3 -1.83 -11.00 -1.43
N CYS A 4 -1.22 -10.15 -0.61
CA CYS A 4 -1.01 -8.74 -0.93
C CYS A 4 -0.01 -8.56 -2.09
N ALA A 5 1.07 -9.34 -2.14
CA ALA A 5 2.01 -9.33 -3.25
C ALA A 5 1.34 -9.72 -4.58
N PHE A 6 0.54 -10.81 -4.57
CA PHE A 6 -0.20 -11.26 -5.75
C PHE A 6 -1.21 -10.21 -6.24
N THR A 7 -2.03 -9.67 -5.32
CA THR A 7 -3.09 -8.72 -5.69
C THR A 7 -2.53 -7.40 -6.18
N SER A 8 -1.43 -6.91 -5.58
CA SER A 8 -0.73 -5.71 -6.02
C SER A 8 -0.13 -5.89 -7.42
N LEU A 9 0.49 -7.05 -7.68
CA LEU A 9 1.00 -7.38 -9.02
C LEU A 9 -0.13 -7.43 -10.05
N GLN A 10 -1.28 -8.03 -9.71
CA GLN A 10 -2.42 -8.11 -10.64
C GLN A 10 -2.97 -6.72 -10.97
N GLY A 11 -3.09 -5.83 -9.98
CA GLY A 11 -3.50 -4.45 -10.21
C GLY A 11 -2.47 -3.68 -11.06
N PHE A 12 -1.18 -3.85 -10.77
CA PHE A 12 -0.10 -3.25 -11.57
C PHE A 12 -0.14 -3.66 -13.04
N LEU A 13 -0.35 -4.94 -13.33
CA LEU A 13 -0.41 -5.46 -14.71
C LEU A 13 -1.65 -4.96 -15.48
N LYS A 14 -2.71 -4.55 -14.78
CA LYS A 14 -3.93 -3.99 -15.37
C LYS A 14 -3.91 -2.47 -15.46
N GLY A 15 -3.10 -1.82 -14.61
CA GLY A 15 -3.00 -0.37 -14.57
C GLY A 15 -2.41 0.20 -15.84
N SER A 16 -2.98 1.33 -16.28
CA SER A 16 -2.51 2.10 -17.44
C SER A 16 -2.57 3.57 -17.10
N ASN A 17 -1.41 4.21 -16.97
CA ASN A 17 -1.29 5.63 -16.63
C ASN A 17 -0.10 6.21 -17.39
N ASP A 18 -0.34 7.28 -18.15
CA ASP A 18 0.68 7.99 -18.93
C ASP A 18 1.21 9.25 -18.24
N GLN A 19 0.63 9.62 -17.08
CA GLN A 19 1.01 10.80 -16.30
C GLN A 19 1.98 10.45 -15.15
N SER A 20 2.11 9.17 -14.80
CA SER A 20 2.96 8.71 -13.71
C SER A 20 3.74 7.47 -14.12
N ILE A 21 4.90 7.27 -13.50
CA ILE A 21 5.67 6.03 -13.64
C ILE A 21 5.17 5.04 -12.59
N ASN A 22 4.44 4.03 -13.04
CA ASN A 22 3.99 2.96 -12.17
C ASN A 22 5.14 2.03 -11.79
N VAL A 23 5.30 1.77 -10.50
CA VAL A 23 6.33 0.86 -9.98
C VAL A 23 5.67 -0.16 -9.06
N PHE A 24 5.97 -1.44 -9.29
CA PHE A 24 5.69 -2.52 -8.35
C PHE A 24 7.00 -3.03 -7.79
N ALA A 25 7.18 -2.99 -6.48
CA ALA A 25 8.36 -3.50 -5.80
C ALA A 25 7.95 -4.61 -4.84
N CYS A 26 8.58 -5.78 -4.97
CA CYS A 26 8.41 -6.92 -4.08
C CYS A 26 9.75 -7.22 -3.42
N PHE A 27 9.80 -7.07 -2.09
CA PHE A 27 11.00 -7.33 -1.32
C PHE A 27 11.03 -8.76 -0.83
N ASP A 28 12.23 -9.28 -0.61
CA ASP A 28 12.46 -10.58 0.03
C ASP A 28 12.70 -10.40 1.53
N ASN A 29 12.58 -11.50 2.28
CA ASN A 29 12.91 -11.58 3.71
C ASN A 29 12.08 -10.64 4.63
N GLU A 30 10.88 -10.28 4.25
CA GLU A 30 10.01 -9.46 5.09
C GLU A 30 9.77 -10.14 6.44
N GLU A 31 9.34 -11.38 6.43
CA GLU A 31 8.98 -12.18 7.63
C GLU A 31 10.15 -12.48 8.58
N VAL A 32 11.37 -12.38 8.09
CA VAL A 32 12.59 -12.60 8.89
C VAL A 32 13.36 -11.32 9.20
N GLY A 33 12.76 -10.14 8.91
CA GLY A 33 13.22 -8.85 9.44
C GLY A 33 13.79 -7.87 8.43
N SER A 34 13.62 -8.07 7.13
CA SER A 34 13.93 -7.09 6.05
C SER A 34 15.39 -6.58 5.98
N GLY A 35 16.26 -6.95 6.89
CA GLY A 35 17.64 -6.45 7.07
C GLY A 35 18.68 -7.08 6.14
N THR A 36 18.31 -7.46 4.92
CA THR A 36 19.19 -8.10 3.93
C THR A 36 19.31 -7.22 2.68
N LYS A 37 20.26 -7.53 1.78
CA LYS A 37 20.48 -6.77 0.54
C LYS A 37 19.26 -6.70 -0.40
N GLN A 38 18.31 -7.61 -0.27
CA GLN A 38 17.10 -7.72 -1.07
C GLN A 38 15.82 -7.38 -0.28
N GLY A 39 15.96 -7.05 1.01
CA GLY A 39 14.85 -6.68 1.89
C GLY A 39 14.51 -5.18 1.84
N ALA A 40 13.43 -4.80 2.48
CA ALA A 40 12.94 -3.40 2.49
C ALA A 40 13.90 -2.41 3.17
N ALA A 41 14.79 -2.88 4.06
CA ALA A 41 15.80 -2.06 4.72
C ALA A 41 17.05 -1.80 3.86
N SER A 42 17.16 -2.44 2.70
CA SER A 42 18.30 -2.25 1.77
C SER A 42 18.14 -1.00 0.93
N THR A 43 19.22 -0.62 0.25
CA THR A 43 19.19 0.46 -0.76
C THR A 43 18.57 0.02 -2.09
N PHE A 44 18.08 -1.22 -2.19
CA PHE A 44 17.59 -1.80 -3.45
C PHE A 44 16.55 -0.90 -4.14
N LEU A 45 15.53 -0.44 -3.40
CA LEU A 45 14.50 0.43 -3.97
C LEU A 45 15.10 1.79 -4.42
N TYR A 46 15.91 2.40 -3.55
CA TYR A 46 16.61 3.65 -3.87
C TYR A 46 17.46 3.49 -5.14
N ASP A 47 18.30 2.47 -5.20
CA ASP A 47 19.22 2.24 -6.33
C ASP A 47 18.45 2.04 -7.66
N VAL A 48 17.35 1.29 -7.62
CA VAL A 48 16.53 1.05 -8.82
C VAL A 48 15.84 2.33 -9.29
N LEU A 49 15.18 3.07 -8.39
CA LEU A 49 14.49 4.32 -8.73
C LEU A 49 15.47 5.38 -9.24
N HIS A 50 16.61 5.53 -8.59
CA HIS A 50 17.65 6.47 -9.02
C HIS A 50 18.20 6.12 -10.41
N ARG A 51 18.42 4.84 -10.70
CA ARG A 51 18.85 4.37 -12.04
C ARG A 51 17.79 4.58 -13.10
N ILE A 52 16.49 4.42 -12.76
CA ILE A 52 15.39 4.75 -13.68
C ILE A 52 15.43 6.24 -14.01
N ASN A 53 15.55 7.11 -12.99
CA ASN A 53 15.65 8.55 -13.17
C ASN A 53 16.80 8.93 -14.12
N ASN A 54 17.99 8.38 -13.89
CA ASN A 54 19.16 8.63 -14.75
C ASN A 54 18.96 8.11 -16.19
N ALA A 55 18.32 6.95 -16.35
CA ALA A 55 18.03 6.39 -17.67
C ALA A 55 17.02 7.25 -18.46
N LEU A 56 16.18 8.02 -17.76
CA LEU A 56 15.27 9.00 -18.36
C LEU A 56 15.96 10.34 -18.67
N GLY A 57 17.27 10.46 -18.44
CA GLY A 57 18.03 11.69 -18.68
C GLY A 57 17.79 12.80 -17.65
N LYS A 58 17.34 12.42 -16.44
CA LYS A 58 17.07 13.32 -15.31
C LYS A 58 18.27 13.38 -14.38
N ASP A 59 18.42 14.49 -13.65
CA ASP A 59 19.47 14.69 -12.66
C ASP A 59 19.04 14.31 -11.23
N ASP A 60 19.92 14.51 -10.24
CA ASP A 60 19.66 14.19 -8.86
C ASP A 60 18.55 15.07 -8.24
N GLU A 61 18.46 16.33 -8.65
CA GLU A 61 17.41 17.23 -8.20
C GLU A 61 16.02 16.76 -8.71
N ASP A 62 15.95 16.34 -9.96
CA ASP A 62 14.77 15.73 -10.55
C ASP A 62 14.35 14.46 -9.77
N TYR A 63 15.33 13.65 -9.34
CA TYR A 63 15.07 12.46 -8.52
C TYR A 63 14.40 12.81 -7.19
N TYR A 64 14.95 13.76 -6.45
CA TYR A 64 14.39 14.16 -5.14
C TYR A 64 13.00 14.80 -5.30
N ARG A 65 12.79 15.58 -6.35
CA ARG A 65 11.48 16.14 -6.68
C ARG A 65 10.47 15.05 -7.03
N ALA A 66 10.90 14.05 -7.79
CA ALA A 66 10.05 12.90 -8.12
C ALA A 66 9.67 12.09 -6.87
N LEU A 67 10.60 11.85 -5.94
CA LEU A 67 10.28 11.19 -4.67
C LEU A 67 9.27 11.99 -3.84
N ALA A 68 9.46 13.30 -3.72
CA ALA A 68 8.54 14.16 -2.97
C ALA A 68 7.12 14.16 -3.55
N ALA A 69 7.00 14.04 -4.89
CA ALA A 69 5.73 13.96 -5.60
C ALA A 69 5.16 12.53 -5.70
N SER A 70 5.87 11.53 -5.19
CA SER A 70 5.46 10.12 -5.26
C SER A 70 4.51 9.75 -4.13
N PHE A 71 3.71 8.72 -4.38
CA PHE A 71 2.82 8.11 -3.40
C PHE A 71 2.99 6.59 -3.40
N MET A 72 3.15 6.00 -2.22
CA MET A 72 3.36 4.56 -2.05
C MET A 72 2.20 3.90 -1.30
N LEU A 73 1.71 2.79 -1.82
CA LEU A 73 0.90 1.84 -1.07
C LEU A 73 1.82 0.74 -0.54
N SER A 74 1.96 0.66 0.79
CA SER A 74 2.66 -0.43 1.47
C SER A 74 1.63 -1.51 1.80
N ALA A 75 1.67 -2.62 1.07
CA ALA A 75 0.64 -3.65 1.10
C ALA A 75 1.14 -4.92 1.78
N ASP A 76 0.56 -5.21 2.94
CA ASP A 76 0.89 -6.34 3.81
C ASP A 76 -0.38 -6.78 4.54
N ASN A 77 -0.62 -8.10 4.74
CA ASN A 77 -1.84 -8.58 5.37
C ASN A 77 -2.06 -8.00 6.78
N ALA A 78 -3.32 -7.93 7.20
CA ALA A 78 -3.75 -7.42 8.49
C ALA A 78 -4.43 -8.52 9.31
N HIS A 79 -4.30 -8.47 10.64
CA HIS A 79 -4.99 -9.43 11.51
C HIS A 79 -6.51 -9.19 11.50
N ALA A 80 -7.27 -10.21 11.11
CA ALA A 80 -8.71 -10.24 11.31
C ALA A 80 -9.07 -10.61 12.76
N VAL A 81 -10.27 -10.25 13.20
CA VAL A 81 -10.82 -10.69 14.48
C VAL A 81 -10.90 -12.21 14.51
N HIS A 82 -10.18 -12.82 15.44
CA HIS A 82 -10.21 -14.27 15.60
C HIS A 82 -11.44 -14.69 16.40
N PRO A 83 -12.32 -15.56 15.89
CA PRO A 83 -13.61 -15.88 16.53
C PRO A 83 -13.46 -16.44 17.95
N ASN A 84 -12.38 -17.20 18.23
CA ASN A 84 -12.11 -17.76 19.56
C ASN A 84 -11.32 -16.81 20.47
N HIS A 85 -10.78 -15.71 19.95
CA HIS A 85 -9.93 -14.76 20.67
C HIS A 85 -10.26 -13.31 20.36
N PRO A 86 -11.54 -12.89 20.39
CA PRO A 86 -11.92 -11.52 20.01
C PRO A 86 -11.28 -10.46 20.93
N SER A 87 -10.98 -10.82 22.17
CA SER A 87 -10.30 -9.94 23.12
C SER A 87 -8.86 -9.56 22.75
N LYS A 88 -8.28 -10.19 21.73
CA LYS A 88 -6.96 -9.84 21.19
C LYS A 88 -7.01 -8.62 20.25
N THR A 89 -8.19 -8.25 19.77
CA THR A 89 -8.42 -7.15 18.84
C THR A 89 -8.87 -5.90 19.59
N ASP A 90 -8.52 -4.72 19.08
CA ASP A 90 -9.08 -3.45 19.55
C ASP A 90 -10.59 -3.43 19.28
N VAL A 91 -11.37 -3.03 20.29
CA VAL A 91 -12.85 -3.11 20.21
C VAL A 91 -13.48 -2.10 19.25
N ASN A 92 -12.77 -1.01 18.93
CA ASN A 92 -13.26 0.05 18.07
C ASN A 92 -12.76 -0.09 16.61
N ASN A 93 -11.72 -0.92 16.39
CA ASN A 93 -11.10 -1.12 15.09
C ASN A 93 -11.06 -2.61 14.72
N CYS A 94 -12.25 -3.21 14.69
CA CYS A 94 -12.42 -4.61 14.32
C CYS A 94 -12.35 -4.80 12.81
N VAL A 95 -11.59 -5.79 12.39
CA VAL A 95 -11.36 -6.13 10.98
C VAL A 95 -11.87 -7.54 10.72
N TYR A 96 -12.68 -7.69 9.67
CA TYR A 96 -13.31 -8.97 9.31
C TYR A 96 -13.01 -9.37 7.88
N MET A 97 -12.87 -10.66 7.64
CA MET A 97 -12.69 -11.21 6.29
C MET A 97 -13.92 -10.97 5.41
N ASN A 98 -13.71 -10.70 4.14
CA ASN A 98 -14.72 -10.40 3.12
C ASN A 98 -15.49 -9.08 3.31
N GLU A 99 -14.98 -8.19 4.16
CA GLU A 99 -15.58 -6.89 4.45
C GLU A 99 -14.76 -5.72 3.84
N GLY A 100 -13.73 -6.01 3.08
CA GLY A 100 -12.96 -5.01 2.33
C GLY A 100 -11.50 -4.88 2.73
N VAL A 101 -10.82 -3.95 2.06
CA VAL A 101 -9.41 -3.65 2.30
C VAL A 101 -9.22 -2.93 3.63
N VAL A 102 -8.04 -3.08 4.22
CA VAL A 102 -7.73 -2.56 5.55
C VAL A 102 -6.71 -1.44 5.45
N VAL A 103 -7.00 -0.31 6.08
CA VAL A 103 -6.02 0.74 6.37
C VAL A 103 -5.46 0.51 7.77
N LYS A 104 -4.14 0.49 7.89
CA LYS A 104 -3.45 0.28 9.17
C LYS A 104 -2.99 1.59 9.75
N SER A 105 -3.26 1.83 11.03
CA SER A 105 -2.80 3.00 11.78
C SER A 105 -2.16 2.59 13.10
N HIS A 106 -1.14 3.34 13.53
CA HIS A 106 -0.45 3.10 14.79
C HIS A 106 0.02 4.40 15.41
N ALA A 107 -0.38 4.68 16.66
CA ALA A 107 0.00 5.91 17.38
C ALA A 107 1.53 6.08 17.55
N GLY A 108 2.27 4.98 17.68
CA GLY A 108 3.74 4.96 17.73
C GLY A 108 4.42 4.92 16.36
N GLN A 109 3.68 5.21 15.27
CA GLN A 109 4.17 5.28 13.88
C GLN A 109 4.93 4.03 13.41
N LYS A 110 4.40 2.86 13.78
CA LYS A 110 4.86 1.59 13.22
C LYS A 110 4.34 1.35 11.79
N TYR A 111 3.39 2.16 11.38
CA TYR A 111 2.85 2.25 10.03
C TYR A 111 3.05 3.69 9.53
N THR A 112 3.18 3.84 8.21
CA THR A 112 3.44 5.14 7.56
C THR A 112 2.18 5.99 7.39
N SER A 113 1.01 5.43 7.66
CA SER A 113 -0.28 6.07 7.43
C SER A 113 -0.46 7.34 8.27
N ASP A 114 -0.90 8.40 7.63
CA ASP A 114 -1.34 9.65 8.23
C ASP A 114 -2.72 10.07 7.72
N GLY A 115 -3.26 11.20 8.23
CA GLY A 115 -4.60 11.64 7.86
C GLY A 115 -4.78 11.94 6.37
N VAL A 116 -3.74 12.46 5.71
CA VAL A 116 -3.78 12.84 4.29
C VAL A 116 -3.68 11.59 3.43
N SER A 117 -2.71 10.73 3.68
CA SER A 117 -2.51 9.49 2.93
C SER A 117 -3.70 8.53 3.05
N ILE A 118 -4.31 8.45 4.24
CA ILE A 118 -5.55 7.70 4.48
C ILE A 118 -6.70 8.28 3.64
N ALA A 119 -6.85 9.60 3.59
CA ALA A 119 -7.92 10.25 2.82
C ALA A 119 -7.78 9.99 1.31
N VAL A 120 -6.54 10.06 0.78
CA VAL A 120 -6.26 9.72 -0.62
C VAL A 120 -6.63 8.27 -0.92
N PHE A 121 -6.19 7.34 -0.09
CA PHE A 121 -6.48 5.92 -0.30
C PHE A 121 -7.99 5.61 -0.20
N LYS A 122 -8.69 6.22 0.75
CA LYS A 122 -10.16 6.11 0.81
C LYS A 122 -10.84 6.59 -0.47
N GLY A 123 -10.39 7.71 -1.03
CA GLY A 123 -10.91 8.22 -2.29
C GLY A 123 -10.69 7.25 -3.45
N ILE A 124 -9.54 6.56 -3.50
CA ILE A 124 -9.25 5.50 -4.48
C ILE A 124 -10.19 4.31 -4.29
N CYS A 125 -10.39 3.87 -3.04
CA CYS A 125 -11.33 2.78 -2.74
C CYS A 125 -12.78 3.12 -3.11
N GLU A 126 -13.21 4.35 -2.84
CA GLU A 126 -14.54 4.84 -3.22
C GLU A 126 -14.74 4.81 -4.73
N LYS A 127 -13.75 5.27 -5.51
CA LYS A 127 -13.78 5.18 -6.98
C LYS A 127 -13.82 3.74 -7.48
N ALA A 128 -13.07 2.85 -6.83
CA ALA A 128 -13.07 1.42 -7.14
C ALA A 128 -14.36 0.70 -6.69
N GLY A 129 -15.22 1.35 -5.90
CA GLY A 129 -16.42 0.72 -5.31
C GLY A 129 -16.10 -0.34 -4.26
N VAL A 130 -14.98 -0.19 -3.54
CA VAL A 130 -14.46 -1.18 -2.59
C VAL A 130 -14.62 -0.69 -1.15
N PRO A 131 -15.17 -1.51 -0.24
CA PRO A 131 -15.30 -1.16 1.16
C PRO A 131 -13.92 -1.09 1.87
N VAL A 132 -13.82 -0.23 2.88
CA VAL A 132 -12.60 0.02 3.66
C VAL A 132 -12.84 -0.25 5.12
N GLN A 133 -11.92 -0.95 5.75
CA GLN A 133 -11.88 -1.19 7.19
C GLN A 133 -10.66 -0.50 7.80
N PHE A 134 -10.68 -0.25 9.10
CA PHE A 134 -9.58 0.34 9.82
C PHE A 134 -9.04 -0.62 10.87
N PHE A 135 -7.72 -0.72 10.91
CA PHE A 135 -6.98 -1.52 11.88
C PHE A 135 -6.12 -0.62 12.76
N ALA A 136 -6.22 -0.85 14.06
CA ALA A 136 -5.27 -0.35 15.04
C ALA A 136 -4.96 -1.47 16.04
N ASN A 137 -3.72 -1.54 16.48
CA ASN A 137 -3.36 -2.44 17.58
C ASN A 137 -4.03 -1.98 18.86
N ARG A 138 -4.36 -2.93 19.75
CA ARG A 138 -4.70 -2.60 21.13
C ARG A 138 -3.55 -1.82 21.77
N SER A 139 -3.87 -0.84 22.60
CA SER A 139 -2.89 0.04 23.26
C SER A 139 -1.92 -0.69 24.20
N ASP A 140 -2.29 -1.88 24.66
CA ASP A 140 -1.52 -2.74 25.55
C ASP A 140 -0.72 -3.84 24.81
N VAL A 141 -0.75 -3.84 23.48
CA VAL A 141 -0.04 -4.80 22.63
C VAL A 141 1.02 -4.09 21.81
N VAL A 142 2.23 -4.58 21.86
CA VAL A 142 3.30 -4.10 20.98
C VAL A 142 3.02 -4.57 19.57
N GLY A 143 2.71 -3.62 18.68
CA GLY A 143 2.50 -3.91 17.26
C GLY A 143 3.80 -4.26 16.54
N GLY A 144 3.71 -5.06 15.48
CA GLY A 144 4.79 -5.26 14.50
C GLY A 144 5.05 -4.00 13.69
N SER A 145 6.13 -4.00 12.94
CA SER A 145 6.43 -3.04 11.87
C SER A 145 6.06 -3.66 10.53
N THR A 146 5.96 -2.84 9.50
CA THR A 146 5.71 -3.28 8.13
C THR A 146 6.84 -2.84 7.20
N LEU A 147 6.83 -3.37 5.99
CA LEU A 147 7.83 -3.03 4.96
C LEU A 147 7.80 -1.53 4.59
N GLY A 148 6.65 -0.86 4.66
CA GLY A 148 6.50 0.55 4.36
C GLY A 148 7.33 1.44 5.28
N ASN A 149 7.16 1.29 6.58
CA ASN A 149 7.94 2.01 7.58
C ASN A 149 9.46 1.78 7.39
N ILE A 150 9.85 0.55 7.06
CA ILE A 150 11.25 0.18 6.86
C ILE A 150 11.81 0.81 5.57
N ALA A 151 11.09 0.69 4.46
CA ALA A 151 11.49 1.23 3.15
C ALA A 151 11.59 2.77 3.17
N MET A 152 10.74 3.45 3.95
CA MET A 152 10.73 4.91 4.09
C MET A 152 12.05 5.48 4.66
N ALA A 153 12.85 4.68 5.36
CA ALA A 153 14.18 5.08 5.79
C ALA A 153 15.17 5.25 4.62
N GLN A 154 14.87 4.65 3.47
CA GLN A 154 15.71 4.71 2.26
C GLN A 154 15.12 5.68 1.21
N VAL A 155 13.79 5.72 1.08
CA VAL A 155 13.09 6.54 0.08
C VAL A 155 11.89 7.23 0.74
N SER A 156 12.05 8.51 1.09
CA SER A 156 11.01 9.29 1.76
C SER A 156 9.98 9.80 0.76
N MET A 157 8.73 9.32 0.89
CA MET A 157 7.61 9.74 0.04
C MET A 157 6.29 9.63 0.82
N ASN A 158 5.21 10.23 0.29
CA ASN A 158 3.88 10.03 0.88
C ASN A 158 3.49 8.55 0.81
N SER A 159 2.98 8.01 1.92
CA SER A 159 2.71 6.57 2.00
C SER A 159 1.53 6.25 2.91
N VAL A 160 0.85 5.14 2.60
CA VAL A 160 -0.18 4.55 3.45
C VAL A 160 0.03 3.04 3.57
N ASP A 161 -0.04 2.53 4.78
CA ASP A 161 -0.01 1.08 5.05
C ASP A 161 -1.41 0.51 4.94
N ILE A 162 -1.54 -0.46 4.07
CA ILE A 162 -2.80 -1.16 3.78
C ILE A 162 -2.62 -2.67 3.89
N GLY A 163 -3.71 -3.40 3.90
CA GLY A 163 -3.64 -4.86 3.90
C GLY A 163 -4.95 -5.54 3.61
N LEU A 164 -4.92 -6.85 3.71
CA LEU A 164 -6.09 -7.71 3.62
C LEU A 164 -6.29 -8.50 4.91
N PRO A 165 -7.55 -8.69 5.36
CA PRO A 165 -7.85 -9.43 6.58
C PRO A 165 -7.42 -10.88 6.49
N GLN A 166 -6.71 -11.36 7.51
CA GLN A 166 -6.19 -12.72 7.56
C GLN A 166 -6.33 -13.30 8.97
N LEU A 167 -6.65 -14.58 9.05
CA LEU A 167 -6.58 -15.39 10.27
C LEU A 167 -5.37 -16.30 10.22
N ALA A 168 -4.85 -16.64 11.40
CA ALA A 168 -3.74 -17.57 11.57
C ALA A 168 -2.48 -17.18 10.81
N MET A 169 -2.21 -15.87 10.71
CA MET A 169 -0.98 -15.32 10.11
C MET A 169 0.26 -15.99 10.70
N HIS A 170 1.23 -16.31 9.86
CA HIS A 170 2.47 -17.05 10.16
C HIS A 170 2.26 -18.54 10.53
N SER A 171 1.04 -19.06 10.42
CA SER A 171 0.79 -20.48 10.59
C SER A 171 0.90 -21.24 9.27
N SER A 172 0.91 -22.57 9.36
CA SER A 172 0.82 -23.43 8.17
C SER A 172 -0.60 -23.44 7.54
N TYR A 173 -1.55 -22.74 8.13
CA TYR A 173 -2.96 -22.73 7.71
C TYR A 173 -3.53 -21.30 7.75
N GLU A 174 -2.86 -20.39 7.10
CA GLU A 174 -3.34 -19.02 6.94
C GLU A 174 -4.66 -18.99 6.15
N THR A 175 -5.60 -18.20 6.63
CA THR A 175 -6.93 -18.14 6.04
C THR A 175 -7.31 -16.70 5.72
N ALA A 176 -7.71 -16.44 4.49
CA ALA A 176 -8.06 -15.12 3.98
C ALA A 176 -9.42 -15.11 3.29
N GLY A 177 -10.02 -13.91 3.18
CA GLY A 177 -11.30 -13.72 2.50
C GLY A 177 -11.15 -13.73 0.98
N ILE A 178 -12.01 -14.49 0.29
CA ILE A 178 -11.98 -14.57 -1.17
C ILE A 178 -12.40 -13.26 -1.84
N LYS A 179 -13.37 -12.54 -1.23
CA LYS A 179 -13.81 -11.24 -1.74
C LYS A 179 -12.73 -10.18 -1.57
N ASP A 180 -11.96 -10.23 -0.47
CA ASP A 180 -10.91 -9.27 -0.18
C ASP A 180 -9.80 -9.33 -1.22
N THR A 181 -9.48 -10.54 -1.71
CA THR A 181 -8.55 -10.72 -2.83
C THR A 181 -9.00 -9.94 -4.07
N TYR A 182 -10.29 -10.04 -4.40
CA TYR A 182 -10.86 -9.33 -5.54
C TYR A 182 -10.88 -7.82 -5.30
N TYR A 183 -11.29 -7.38 -4.12
CA TYR A 183 -11.30 -5.97 -3.74
C TYR A 183 -9.91 -5.32 -3.84
N MET A 184 -8.88 -5.99 -3.36
CA MET A 184 -7.52 -5.44 -3.46
C MET A 184 -7.06 -5.32 -4.92
N ILE A 185 -7.37 -6.28 -5.79
CA ILE A 185 -7.03 -6.17 -7.21
C ILE A 185 -7.70 -4.94 -7.83
N GLN A 186 -8.98 -4.68 -7.53
CA GLN A 186 -9.72 -3.52 -8.03
C GLN A 186 -9.11 -2.20 -7.52
N VAL A 187 -8.79 -2.12 -6.23
CA VAL A 187 -8.17 -0.93 -5.63
C VAL A 187 -6.78 -0.67 -6.22
N MET A 188 -5.97 -1.71 -6.39
CA MET A 188 -4.65 -1.57 -6.99
C MET A 188 -4.73 -1.16 -8.46
N GLU A 189 -5.67 -1.70 -9.23
CA GLU A 189 -5.93 -1.27 -10.60
C GLU A 189 -6.30 0.22 -10.65
N GLU A 190 -7.23 0.67 -9.80
CA GLU A 190 -7.60 2.08 -9.71
C GLU A 190 -6.43 2.97 -9.27
N PHE A 191 -5.62 2.53 -8.31
CA PHE A 191 -4.41 3.23 -7.89
C PHE A 191 -3.44 3.42 -9.05
N PHE A 192 -3.11 2.37 -9.78
CA PHE A 192 -2.19 2.43 -10.92
C PHE A 192 -2.78 3.15 -12.15
N ASN A 193 -4.07 3.37 -12.20
CA ASN A 193 -4.74 4.22 -13.19
C ASN A 193 -4.83 5.69 -12.75
N SER A 194 -4.57 5.99 -11.48
CA SER A 194 -4.67 7.32 -10.92
C SER A 194 -3.34 8.08 -11.00
N HIS A 195 -3.43 9.39 -11.23
CA HIS A 195 -2.34 10.32 -10.99
C HIS A 195 -2.61 11.06 -9.67
N ILE A 196 -1.64 11.03 -8.76
CA ILE A 196 -1.74 11.72 -7.47
C ILE A 196 -0.89 12.97 -7.57
N GLU A 197 -1.51 14.13 -7.40
CA GLU A 197 -0.88 15.44 -7.52
C GLU A 197 -0.99 16.19 -6.18
N GLU A 198 0.12 16.76 -5.75
CA GLU A 198 0.13 17.68 -4.61
C GLU A 198 -0.28 19.07 -5.10
N THR A 199 -1.47 19.53 -4.67
CA THR A 199 -2.02 20.84 -5.05
C THR A 199 -1.63 21.95 -4.07
N SER A 200 -1.31 21.57 -2.83
CA SER A 200 -0.76 22.46 -1.79
C SER A 200 -0.07 21.66 -0.69
N ALA A 201 0.62 22.32 0.24
CA ALA A 201 1.41 21.70 1.30
C ALA A 201 0.67 20.64 2.16
N HIS A 202 -0.66 20.54 2.05
CA HIS A 202 -1.48 19.61 2.83
C HIS A 202 -2.65 19.04 2.02
N GLU A 203 -2.58 19.14 0.70
CA GLU A 203 -3.67 18.69 -0.17
C GLU A 203 -3.14 17.86 -1.32
N LEU A 204 -3.53 16.60 -1.34
CA LEU A 204 -3.28 15.67 -2.44
C LEU A 204 -4.57 15.40 -3.20
N LYS A 205 -4.50 15.40 -4.51
CA LYS A 205 -5.62 15.10 -5.40
C LYS A 205 -5.31 13.86 -6.24
N ALA A 206 -6.17 12.85 -6.14
CA ALA A 206 -6.10 11.71 -7.03
C ALA A 206 -7.01 11.93 -8.24
N VAL A 207 -6.43 11.93 -9.42
CA VAL A 207 -7.13 12.11 -10.70
C VAL A 207 -6.98 10.83 -11.52
N SER A 208 -8.10 10.22 -11.91
CA SER A 208 -8.11 9.11 -12.86
C SER A 208 -8.44 9.65 -14.23
N TYR A 209 -7.55 9.44 -15.18
CA TYR A 209 -7.82 9.72 -16.58
C TYR A 209 -8.42 8.46 -17.21
N THR A 210 -9.75 8.40 -17.32
CA THR A 210 -10.38 7.41 -18.18
C THR A 210 -10.07 7.78 -19.62
N HIS A 211 -9.29 6.98 -20.33
CA HIS A 211 -9.18 7.08 -21.78
C HIS A 211 -10.55 6.77 -22.39
N LEU A 212 -11.28 7.80 -22.78
CA LEU A 212 -12.31 7.66 -23.78
C LEU A 212 -11.60 7.22 -25.07
N ARG A 213 -11.59 5.93 -25.35
CA ARG A 213 -11.28 5.47 -26.72
C ARG A 213 -12.33 6.12 -27.61
N ALA A 214 -11.90 7.08 -28.43
CA ALA A 214 -12.69 7.52 -29.54
C ALA A 214 -12.92 6.27 -30.41
N HIS A 215 -14.17 5.82 -30.51
CA HIS A 215 -14.54 4.88 -31.55
C HIS A 215 -14.39 5.65 -32.86
N GLU A 216 -13.38 5.33 -33.61
CA GLU A 216 -13.30 5.69 -35.01
C GLU A 216 -14.51 5.00 -35.70
N THR A 217 -15.45 5.81 -36.16
CA THR A 217 -16.52 5.42 -37.07
C THR A 217 -15.97 5.32 -38.48
#